data_b94716d1ddd1f3e016d942f43d9e33c0
#
_entry.id   b94716d1ddd1f3e016d942f43d9e33c0
#
_cell.length_a   1.000
_cell.length_b   1.000
_cell.length_c   1.000
_cell.angle_alpha   90.00
_cell.angle_beta   90.00
_cell.angle_gamma   90.00
#
_symmetry.space_group_name_H-M   'P 1'
#
loop_
_entity.id
_entity.type
_entity.pdbx_description
1 polymer ?
#
loop_
_entity_poly.entity_id
_entity_poly.type
_entity_poly.pdbx_seq_one_letter_code
_entity_poly.pdbx_strand_id
1 'polypeptide(L)'
;TMNINTEMNYWPAEVCQLGECHEPLFDFIGEFKETGGAVARNNYGCRGWTLHHQTDLFRGAHARGRHSGLHKGSARWAMWPMAGAWLCCHLWEHYLHTGDGAFLRERAWPMMKGAAEFLHDW
;
A
#
# COMPACT_ATOMS: atom_id res chain seq x y z
N THR A 1 2.65 9.67 -5.79
CA THR A 1 2.20 9.49 -4.40
C THR A 1 1.48 8.16 -4.23
N MET A 2 1.50 7.62 -3.04
CA MET A 2 0.79 6.39 -2.62
C MET A 2 -0.64 6.70 -2.15
N ASN A 3 -1.13 7.82 -2.51
CA ASN A 3 -2.49 8.27 -2.37
C ASN A 3 -3.20 8.07 -3.72
N ILE A 4 -4.24 8.83 -4.00
CA ILE A 4 -5.09 8.72 -5.18
C ILE A 4 -4.35 8.58 -6.53
N ASN A 5 -3.14 9.14 -6.67
CA ASN A 5 -2.42 9.09 -7.95
C ASN A 5 -2.02 7.68 -8.37
N THR A 6 -1.44 6.88 -7.47
CA THR A 6 -1.11 5.48 -7.77
C THR A 6 -2.38 4.68 -8.01
N GLU A 7 -3.38 4.85 -7.14
CA GLU A 7 -4.67 4.16 -7.25
C GLU A 7 -5.33 4.37 -8.62
N MET A 8 -5.48 5.64 -9.03
CA MET A 8 -6.12 5.98 -10.31
C MET A 8 -5.41 5.38 -11.52
N ASN A 9 -4.09 5.27 -11.48
CA ASN A 9 -3.32 4.74 -12.61
C ASN A 9 -3.63 3.26 -12.88
N TYR A 10 -4.04 2.52 -11.85
CA TYR A 10 -4.28 1.08 -11.96
C TYR A 10 -5.75 0.68 -11.96
N TRP A 11 -6.69 1.58 -11.63
CA TRP A 11 -8.13 1.25 -11.66
C TRP A 11 -8.63 0.66 -12.97
N PRO A 12 -8.14 1.09 -14.16
CA PRO A 12 -8.61 0.51 -15.41
C PRO A 12 -8.09 -0.90 -15.69
N ALA A 13 -7.03 -1.36 -15.02
CA ALA A 13 -6.31 -2.58 -15.40
C ALA A 13 -7.25 -3.79 -15.53
N GLU A 14 -7.99 -4.10 -14.47
CA GLU A 14 -8.86 -5.27 -14.47
C GLU A 14 -10.09 -5.09 -15.39
N VAL A 15 -10.77 -3.95 -15.27
CA VAL A 15 -12.01 -3.70 -16.02
C VAL A 15 -11.79 -3.59 -17.54
N CYS A 16 -10.57 -3.23 -17.96
CA CYS A 16 -10.16 -3.18 -19.36
C CYS A 16 -9.49 -4.48 -19.83
N GLN A 17 -9.48 -5.54 -19.01
CA GLN A 17 -8.84 -6.82 -19.32
C GLN A 17 -7.33 -6.68 -19.59
N LEU A 18 -6.66 -5.83 -18.83
CA LEU A 18 -5.21 -5.57 -18.86
C LEU A 18 -4.56 -6.01 -17.55
N GLY A 19 -4.98 -7.17 -17.01
CA GLY A 19 -4.51 -7.68 -15.72
C GLY A 19 -2.99 -7.83 -15.64
N GLU A 20 -2.32 -8.16 -16.76
CA GLU A 20 -0.87 -8.21 -16.84
C GLU A 20 -0.18 -6.86 -16.54
N CYS A 21 -0.87 -5.74 -16.79
CA CYS A 21 -0.38 -4.42 -16.46
C CYS A 21 -0.49 -4.11 -14.95
N HIS A 22 -1.24 -4.91 -14.20
CA HIS A 22 -1.40 -4.77 -12.75
C HIS A 22 -0.27 -5.46 -11.97
N GLU A 23 0.36 -6.48 -12.54
CA GLU A 23 1.42 -7.27 -11.90
C GLU A 23 2.56 -6.44 -11.30
N PRO A 24 3.10 -5.40 -11.99
CA PRO A 24 4.14 -4.56 -11.41
C PRO A 24 3.71 -3.85 -10.11
N LEU A 25 2.42 -3.54 -9.96
CA LEU A 25 1.91 -2.97 -8.71
C LEU A 25 1.89 -4.01 -7.59
N PHE A 26 1.56 -5.26 -7.89
CA PHE A 26 1.54 -6.32 -6.89
C PHE A 26 2.94 -6.62 -6.34
N ASP A 27 3.93 -6.67 -7.23
CA ASP A 27 5.33 -6.80 -6.84
C ASP A 27 5.77 -5.62 -5.96
N PHE A 28 5.43 -4.42 -6.38
CA PHE A 28 5.70 -3.19 -5.65
C PHE A 28 5.07 -3.18 -4.24
N ILE A 29 3.82 -3.62 -4.10
CA ILE A 29 3.15 -3.73 -2.79
C ILE A 29 3.89 -4.73 -1.90
N GLY A 30 4.29 -5.88 -2.46
CA GLY A 30 5.01 -6.93 -1.74
C GLY A 30 6.30 -6.46 -1.09
N GLU A 31 7.01 -5.52 -1.73
CA GLU A 31 8.27 -4.96 -1.24
C GLU A 31 8.12 -4.13 0.05
N PHE A 32 6.91 -3.67 0.39
CA PHE A 32 6.68 -2.92 1.64
C PHE A 32 6.48 -3.79 2.89
N LYS A 33 6.44 -5.09 2.76
CA LYS A 33 6.23 -5.98 3.91
C LYS A 33 7.28 -5.77 5.01
N GLU A 34 8.53 -5.60 4.62
CA GLU A 34 9.63 -5.39 5.55
C GLU A 34 9.70 -3.95 6.05
N THR A 35 9.82 -2.99 5.14
CA THR A 35 9.97 -1.56 5.49
C THR A 35 8.73 -1.00 6.18
N GLY A 36 7.54 -1.36 5.69
CA GLY A 36 6.26 -0.98 6.29
C GLY A 36 6.02 -1.66 7.63
N GLY A 37 6.48 -2.90 7.79
CA GLY A 37 6.44 -3.62 9.07
C GLY A 37 7.36 -2.97 10.12
N ALA A 38 8.54 -2.54 9.71
CA ALA A 38 9.43 -1.80 10.60
C ALA A 38 8.81 -0.48 11.06
N VAL A 39 8.16 0.25 10.15
CA VAL A 39 7.43 1.50 10.48
C VAL A 39 6.27 1.24 11.42
N ALA A 40 5.45 0.21 11.17
CA ALA A 40 4.34 -0.15 12.03
C ALA A 40 4.80 -0.40 13.47
N ARG A 41 5.86 -1.20 13.64
CA ARG A 41 6.41 -1.51 14.97
C ARG A 41 7.05 -0.31 15.64
N ASN A 42 7.95 0.39 14.94
CA ASN A 42 8.82 1.38 15.56
C ASN A 42 8.10 2.72 15.81
N ASN A 43 7.18 3.11 14.94
CA ASN A 43 6.51 4.39 15.02
C ASN A 43 5.16 4.33 15.74
N TYR A 44 4.50 3.16 15.66
CA TYR A 44 3.12 3.01 16.14
C TYR A 44 2.96 1.91 17.21
N GLY A 45 3.94 1.03 17.39
CA GLY A 45 3.81 -0.12 18.29
C GLY A 45 2.79 -1.16 17.81
N CYS A 46 2.42 -1.13 16.51
CA CYS A 46 1.42 -1.97 15.90
C CYS A 46 2.01 -3.19 15.22
N ARG A 47 1.21 -4.25 15.07
CA ARG A 47 1.51 -5.40 14.23
C ARG A 47 1.38 -5.02 12.75
N GLY A 48 1.59 -6.01 11.87
CA GLY A 48 1.38 -5.86 10.45
C GLY A 48 2.33 -4.86 9.78
N TRP A 49 1.85 -4.13 8.79
CA TRP A 49 2.64 -3.16 8.04
C TRP A 49 1.78 -1.95 7.62
N THR A 50 2.44 -0.82 7.40
CA THR A 50 1.82 0.41 6.91
C THR A 50 2.68 1.12 5.90
N LEU A 51 2.06 2.00 5.14
CA LEU A 51 2.71 2.88 4.18
C LEU A 51 2.05 4.27 4.26
N HIS A 52 2.88 5.30 4.23
CA HIS A 52 2.42 6.68 4.24
C HIS A 52 2.24 7.24 2.83
N HIS A 53 1.87 8.52 2.76
CA HIS A 53 1.51 9.23 1.54
C HIS A 53 2.56 9.17 0.41
N GLN A 54 3.83 9.04 0.74
CA GLN A 54 4.93 9.04 -0.23
C GLN A 54 5.92 7.92 0.04
N THR A 55 6.47 7.39 -1.04
CA THR A 55 7.60 6.48 -1.01
C THR A 55 8.67 6.92 -2.01
N ASP A 56 9.78 6.23 -2.01
CA ASP A 56 10.91 6.46 -2.91
C ASP A 56 11.39 5.15 -3.57
N LEU A 57 12.50 5.27 -4.29
CA LEU A 57 13.14 4.14 -4.97
C LEU A 57 13.57 3.01 -4.02
N PHE A 58 13.83 3.35 -2.76
CA PHE A 58 14.25 2.41 -1.71
C PHE A 58 13.09 1.85 -0.89
N ARG A 59 11.83 2.08 -1.33
CA ARG A 59 10.62 1.62 -0.64
C ARG A 59 10.49 2.14 0.79
N GLY A 60 10.92 3.37 1.04
CA GLY A 60 10.72 4.00 2.34
C GLY A 60 9.22 4.12 2.66
N ALA A 61 8.79 3.51 3.76
CA ALA A 61 7.38 3.48 4.17
C ALA A 61 7.03 4.55 5.21
N HIS A 62 8.04 5.24 5.77
CA HIS A 62 7.88 6.23 6.83
C HIS A 62 7.20 7.52 6.34
N ALA A 63 6.60 8.25 7.28
CA ALA A 63 6.05 9.57 7.03
C ALA A 63 7.15 10.56 6.60
N ARG A 64 6.94 11.27 5.49
CA ARG A 64 7.88 12.28 5.00
C ARG A 64 7.38 13.67 5.34
N GLY A 65 8.12 14.39 6.18
CA GLY A 65 7.73 15.68 6.76
C GLY A 65 7.74 16.89 5.82
N ARG A 66 8.12 16.75 4.55
CA ARG A 66 8.10 17.83 3.59
C ARG A 66 7.22 17.49 2.40
N HIS A 67 6.02 18.01 2.44
CA HIS A 67 5.20 18.13 1.23
C HIS A 67 5.30 19.57 0.71
N SER A 68 5.41 19.72 -0.61
CA SER A 68 5.70 20.97 -1.35
C SER A 68 5.15 22.28 -0.78
N GLY A 69 5.87 23.34 -1.01
CA GLY A 69 5.56 24.76 -0.97
C GLY A 69 4.57 25.30 0.08
N LEU A 70 3.29 25.03 -0.10
CA LEU A 70 2.19 25.60 0.68
C LEU A 70 1.99 24.94 2.08
N HIS A 71 2.51 23.71 2.29
CA HIS A 71 2.26 22.95 3.50
C HIS A 71 3.56 22.47 4.17
N LYS A 72 4.61 23.30 4.11
CA LYS A 72 5.92 23.00 4.71
C LYS A 72 5.77 22.66 6.19
N GLY A 73 6.13 21.44 6.56
CA GLY A 73 6.14 21.00 7.95
C GLY A 73 4.79 20.57 8.52
N SER A 74 3.74 20.51 7.72
CA SER A 74 2.45 20.03 8.20
C SER A 74 2.42 18.51 8.32
N ALA A 75 2.19 18.00 9.52
CA ALA A 75 1.97 16.57 9.78
C ALA A 75 0.74 16.02 9.06
N ARG A 76 -0.24 16.87 8.76
CA ARG A 76 -1.51 16.54 8.11
C ARG A 76 -1.37 15.69 6.85
N TRP A 77 -0.35 15.97 6.03
CA TRP A 77 -0.12 15.24 4.79
C TRP A 77 0.89 14.09 4.95
N ALA A 78 1.85 14.26 5.85
CA ALA A 78 2.89 13.27 6.07
C ALA A 78 2.37 12.08 6.89
N MET A 79 1.60 12.35 7.94
CA MET A 79 1.10 11.36 8.89
C MET A 79 -0.25 10.79 8.42
N TRP A 80 -0.25 10.17 7.25
CA TRP A 80 -1.41 9.48 6.70
C TRP A 80 -1.04 8.01 6.43
N PRO A 81 -1.29 7.10 7.38
CA PRO A 81 -0.80 5.72 7.32
C PRO A 81 -1.78 4.76 6.60
N MET A 82 -2.61 5.27 5.70
CA MET A 82 -3.66 4.50 5.04
C MET A 82 -3.25 3.87 3.70
N ALA A 83 -2.10 4.29 3.12
CA ALA A 83 -1.75 3.90 1.76
C ALA A 83 -1.59 2.39 1.59
N GLY A 84 -1.00 1.70 2.58
CA GLY A 84 -0.82 0.25 2.50
C GLY A 84 -2.15 -0.50 2.42
N ALA A 85 -3.11 -0.13 3.24
CA ALA A 85 -4.43 -0.75 3.23
C ALA A 85 -5.22 -0.43 1.95
N TRP A 86 -5.10 0.80 1.44
CA TRP A 86 -5.76 1.18 0.18
C TRP A 86 -5.16 0.43 -1.01
N LEU A 87 -3.85 0.33 -1.11
CA LEU A 87 -3.19 -0.48 -2.15
C LEU A 87 -3.62 -1.96 -2.11
N CYS A 88 -3.91 -2.50 -0.94
CA CYS A 88 -4.43 -3.86 -0.83
C CYS A 88 -5.79 -4.08 -1.52
N CYS A 89 -6.57 -3.02 -1.77
CA CYS A 89 -7.80 -3.12 -2.54
C CYS A 89 -7.53 -3.60 -3.98
N HIS A 90 -6.38 -3.23 -4.57
CA HIS A 90 -5.97 -3.71 -5.89
C HIS A 90 -5.73 -5.23 -5.92
N LEU A 91 -5.16 -5.79 -4.86
CA LEU A 91 -4.96 -7.23 -4.73
C LEU A 91 -6.30 -7.98 -4.67
N TRP A 92 -7.25 -7.42 -3.91
CA TRP A 92 -8.59 -7.98 -3.81
C TRP A 92 -9.36 -7.87 -5.13
N GLU A 93 -9.29 -6.74 -5.81
CA GLU A 93 -9.93 -6.49 -7.10
C GLU A 93 -9.43 -7.46 -8.17
N HIS A 94 -8.12 -7.71 -8.24
CA HIS A 94 -7.56 -8.72 -9.14
C HIS A 94 -8.14 -10.11 -8.89
N TYR A 95 -8.21 -10.52 -7.62
CA TYR A 95 -8.84 -11.80 -7.28
C TYR A 95 -10.31 -11.87 -7.70
N LEU A 96 -11.07 -10.81 -7.51
CA LEU A 96 -12.49 -10.77 -7.94
C LEU A 96 -12.66 -10.95 -9.45
N HIS A 97 -11.74 -10.42 -10.25
CA HIS A 97 -11.81 -10.52 -11.71
C HIS A 97 -11.28 -11.85 -12.25
N THR A 98 -10.27 -12.42 -11.59
CA THR A 98 -9.58 -13.62 -12.10
C THR A 98 -10.08 -14.93 -11.45
N GLY A 99 -10.55 -14.86 -10.21
CA GLY A 99 -10.84 -16.05 -9.38
C GLY A 99 -9.58 -16.84 -9.00
N ASP A 100 -8.37 -16.28 -9.17
CA ASP A 100 -7.11 -16.98 -8.90
C ASP A 100 -6.90 -17.18 -7.39
N GLY A 101 -7.27 -18.37 -6.93
CA GLY A 101 -7.10 -18.76 -5.53
C GLY A 101 -5.63 -18.97 -5.11
N ALA A 102 -4.71 -19.23 -6.04
CA ALA A 102 -3.28 -19.32 -5.74
C ALA A 102 -2.73 -17.93 -5.46
N PHE A 103 -2.99 -16.97 -6.34
CA PHE A 103 -2.66 -15.56 -6.12
C PHE A 103 -3.20 -15.05 -4.78
N LEU A 104 -4.48 -15.32 -4.49
CA LEU A 104 -5.08 -14.91 -3.22
C LEU A 104 -4.31 -15.45 -2.01
N ARG A 105 -4.02 -16.75 -1.97
CA ARG A 105 -3.35 -17.36 -0.81
C ARG A 105 -1.89 -16.95 -0.65
N GLU A 106 -1.17 -16.86 -1.76
CA GLU A 106 0.29 -16.76 -1.74
C GLU A 106 0.79 -15.32 -1.77
N ARG A 107 0.07 -14.43 -2.44
CA ARG A 107 0.45 -13.03 -2.60
C ARG A 107 -0.48 -12.05 -1.90
N ALA A 108 -1.77 -12.10 -2.20
CA ALA A 108 -2.72 -11.09 -1.73
C ALA A 108 -2.99 -11.21 -0.23
N TRP A 109 -3.37 -12.40 0.25
CA TRP A 109 -3.77 -12.60 1.64
C TRP A 109 -2.72 -12.19 2.68
N PRO A 110 -1.43 -12.55 2.55
CA PRO A 110 -0.41 -12.13 3.51
C PRO A 110 -0.27 -10.62 3.63
N MET A 111 -0.40 -9.89 2.52
CA MET A 111 -0.32 -8.43 2.48
C MET A 111 -1.57 -7.78 3.07
N MET A 112 -2.75 -8.22 2.63
CA MET A 112 -4.04 -7.74 3.13
C MET A 112 -4.19 -7.98 4.63
N LYS A 113 -3.84 -9.18 5.10
CA LYS A 113 -3.87 -9.53 6.53
C LYS A 113 -2.97 -8.58 7.34
N GLY A 114 -1.73 -8.38 6.91
CA GLY A 114 -0.81 -7.49 7.61
C GLY A 114 -1.28 -6.03 7.64
N ALA A 115 -1.84 -5.53 6.55
CA ALA A 115 -2.42 -4.19 6.52
C ALA A 115 -3.64 -4.06 7.46
N ALA A 116 -4.49 -5.09 7.51
CA ALA A 116 -5.64 -5.14 8.43
C ALA A 116 -5.19 -5.23 9.90
N GLU A 117 -4.18 -6.01 10.22
CA GLU A 117 -3.60 -6.08 11.57
C GLU A 117 -3.10 -4.71 12.04
N PHE A 118 -2.43 -3.96 11.15
CA PHE A 118 -2.00 -2.60 11.47
C PHE A 118 -3.17 -1.69 11.79
N LEU A 119 -4.21 -1.67 10.94
CA LEU A 119 -5.38 -0.81 11.15
C LEU A 119 -6.19 -1.18 12.39
N HIS A 120 -6.18 -2.47 12.76
CA HIS A 120 -6.86 -2.93 13.96
C HIS A 120 -6.15 -2.48 15.25
N ASP A 121 -4.82 -2.46 15.23
CA ASP A 121 -4.00 -2.08 16.37
C ASP A 121 -3.88 -0.55 16.52
N TRP A 122 -3.97 0.19 15.42
CA TRP A 122 -3.82 1.66 15.34
C TRP A 122 -5.09 2.38 15.74
#